data_42c5c51057de2136c7c30be2989b73a1
#
_entry.id   42c5c51057de2136c7c30be2989b73a1
#
_cell.length_a   1.000
_cell.length_b   1.000
_cell.length_c   1.000
_cell.angle_alpha   90.00
_cell.angle_beta   90.00
_cell.angle_gamma   90.00
#
_symmetry.space_group_name_H-M   'P 1'
#
loop_
_entity.id
_entity.type
_entity.pdbx_description
1 polymer ?
#
loop_
_entity_poly.entity_id
_entity_poly.type
_entity_poly.pdbx_seq_one_letter_code
_entity_poly.pdbx_strand_id
1 'polypeptide(L)'
;QLFYQRFQNSNLFNITLEYRKSPATQQYSQQLLRTGTLEDANHRRLQSDFSSISANIYFGHTFRKGNSLSVNVVNTYFKSNSNNNLTNASGMGTFTNVVDNKSYSLIAEALYTDKLWQGNIQIGAYYQYKNLHQIDGASNLSTVNTQKEYLYADYTNQWGALSYNLGIGVENNRYRTATKAIANYILMRPSVSLNYQLHKHSSLRLTSSIASAVPNVGQLTDSRTVVDERFYLQGNSSLKPYHFYRTELSFQYASANNIWFVKPSVSHAYYPSKNMTVVSA
;
A
#
# COMPACT_ATOMS: atom_id res chain seq x y z
N GLN A 1 0.06 -12.48 20.70
CA GLN A 1 -0.73 -13.06 19.61
C GLN A 1 -1.46 -14.30 20.12
N LEU A 2 -2.77 -14.39 19.82
CA LEU A 2 -3.59 -15.58 20.05
C LEU A 2 -4.04 -16.11 18.69
N PHE A 3 -3.99 -17.43 18.54
CA PHE A 3 -4.32 -18.08 17.29
C PHE A 3 -5.22 -19.29 17.56
N TYR A 4 -6.30 -19.42 16.81
CA TYR A 4 -7.17 -20.60 16.77
C TYR A 4 -7.36 -21.06 15.35
N GLN A 5 -7.20 -22.34 15.10
CA GLN A 5 -7.42 -22.96 13.80
C GLN A 5 -8.26 -24.24 13.96
N ARG A 6 -9.23 -24.39 13.08
CA ARG A 6 -10.03 -25.61 12.95
C ARG A 6 -10.10 -26.03 11.50
N PHE A 7 -9.76 -27.25 11.25
CA PHE A 7 -9.94 -27.91 9.97
C PHE A 7 -10.96 -29.03 10.14
N GLN A 8 -12.04 -29.01 9.39
CA GLN A 8 -13.08 -30.05 9.44
C GLN A 8 -13.66 -30.28 8.03
N ASN A 9 -13.57 -31.53 7.53
CA ASN A 9 -13.95 -31.90 6.19
C ASN A 9 -13.23 -31.01 5.16
N SER A 10 -13.96 -30.24 4.37
CA SER A 10 -13.41 -29.33 3.37
C SER A 10 -13.37 -27.86 3.84
N ASN A 11 -13.55 -27.64 5.13
CA ASN A 11 -13.55 -26.29 5.70
C ASN A 11 -12.28 -26.02 6.52
N LEU A 12 -11.72 -24.84 6.32
CA LEU A 12 -10.66 -24.28 7.15
C LEU A 12 -11.17 -22.99 7.80
N PHE A 13 -11.06 -22.89 9.10
CA PHE A 13 -11.43 -21.70 9.85
C PHE A 13 -10.27 -21.27 10.76
N ASN A 14 -9.85 -20.01 10.65
CA ASN A 14 -8.79 -19.43 11.48
C ASN A 14 -9.26 -18.12 12.11
N ILE A 15 -8.88 -17.92 13.36
CA ILE A 15 -8.97 -16.63 14.05
C ILE A 15 -7.61 -16.29 14.61
N THR A 16 -7.14 -15.07 14.32
CA THR A 16 -5.91 -14.52 14.90
C THR A 16 -6.24 -13.20 15.57
N LEU A 17 -5.87 -13.07 16.83
CA LEU A 17 -5.90 -11.82 17.57
C LEU A 17 -4.49 -11.38 17.88
N GLU A 18 -4.17 -10.14 17.57
CA GLU A 18 -2.84 -9.59 17.78
C GLU A 18 -2.91 -8.23 18.45
N TYR A 19 -2.08 -8.05 19.47
CA TYR A 19 -1.80 -6.76 20.06
C TYR A 19 -0.32 -6.42 19.86
N ARG A 20 -0.05 -5.23 19.38
CA ARG A 20 1.30 -4.69 19.21
C ARG A 20 1.41 -3.35 19.93
N LYS A 21 2.55 -3.15 20.58
CA LYS A 21 2.94 -1.87 21.14
C LYS A 21 4.42 -1.66 20.84
N SER A 22 4.77 -0.50 20.30
CA SER A 22 6.16 -0.17 19.98
C SER A 22 6.42 1.30 20.23
N PRO A 23 7.20 1.64 21.24
CA PRO A 23 7.79 2.96 21.39
C PRO A 23 8.97 3.10 20.43
N ALA A 24 9.11 4.26 19.82
CA ALA A 24 10.26 4.59 18.99
C ALA A 24 10.74 6.02 19.29
N THR A 25 12.05 6.19 19.37
CA THR A 25 12.68 7.49 19.48
C THR A 25 13.72 7.61 18.38
N GLN A 26 13.62 8.68 17.60
CA GLN A 26 14.57 9.01 16.54
C GLN A 26 15.14 10.41 16.81
N GLN A 27 16.43 10.57 16.58
CA GLN A 27 17.12 11.84 16.71
C GLN A 27 17.93 12.08 15.45
N TYR A 28 17.81 13.27 14.87
CA TYR A 28 18.64 13.68 13.75
C TYR A 28 19.14 15.11 13.96
N SER A 29 20.33 15.36 13.44
CA SER A 29 20.89 16.68 13.33
C SER A 29 20.96 17.04 11.85
N GLN A 30 20.52 18.22 11.51
CA GLN A 30 20.57 18.76 10.16
C GLN A 30 21.36 20.07 10.20
N GLN A 31 22.28 20.23 9.26
CA GLN A 31 23.07 21.44 9.11
C GLN A 31 22.80 22.06 7.75
N LEU A 32 22.55 23.35 7.71
CA LEU A 32 22.46 24.13 6.49
C LEU A 32 23.76 24.86 6.28
N LEU A 33 24.48 24.52 5.21
CA LEU A 33 25.71 25.17 4.80
C LEU A 33 25.44 26.03 3.56
N ARG A 34 25.84 27.29 3.64
CA ARG A 34 25.81 28.19 2.49
C ARG A 34 27.24 28.61 2.16
N THR A 35 27.69 28.34 0.93
CA THR A 35 29.05 28.60 0.45
C THR A 35 30.15 28.09 1.41
N GLY A 36 29.90 26.91 2.06
CA GLY A 36 30.82 26.29 3.00
C GLY A 36 30.77 26.86 4.43
N THR A 37 29.96 27.88 4.68
CA THR A 37 29.75 28.43 6.03
C THR A 37 28.48 27.88 6.63
N LEU A 38 28.53 27.47 7.90
CA LEU A 38 27.37 27.00 8.65
C LEU A 38 26.40 28.17 8.82
N GLU A 39 25.23 28.08 8.15
CA GLU A 39 24.19 29.12 8.25
C GLU A 39 23.18 28.77 9.34
N ASP A 40 22.89 27.48 9.51
CA ASP A 40 21.94 27.01 10.51
C ASP A 40 22.21 25.54 10.89
N ALA A 41 21.90 25.19 12.12
CA ALA A 41 21.95 23.81 12.60
C ALA A 41 20.68 23.50 13.40
N ASN A 42 19.98 22.45 13.01
CA ASN A 42 18.74 22.03 13.65
C ASN A 42 18.91 20.67 14.29
N HIS A 43 18.40 20.54 15.51
CA HIS A 43 18.34 19.28 16.23
C HIS A 43 16.88 18.85 16.35
N ARG A 44 16.55 17.68 15.78
CA ARG A 44 15.20 17.15 15.78
C ARG A 44 15.12 15.88 16.60
N ARG A 45 14.20 15.85 17.56
CA ARG A 45 13.87 14.67 18.34
C ARG A 45 12.42 14.28 18.06
N LEU A 46 12.23 13.10 17.47
CA LEU A 46 10.94 12.50 17.21
C LEU A 46 10.74 11.35 18.20
N GLN A 47 9.76 11.47 19.07
CA GLN A 47 9.27 10.39 19.91
C GLN A 47 7.92 9.93 19.38
N SER A 48 7.76 8.64 19.16
CA SER A 48 6.49 8.08 18.74
C SER A 48 6.17 6.82 19.53
N ASP A 49 4.95 6.75 20.02
CA ASP A 49 4.38 5.54 20.62
C ASP A 49 3.23 5.09 19.76
N PHE A 50 3.20 3.83 19.39
CA PHE A 50 2.02 3.27 18.75
C PHE A 50 1.54 2.01 19.45
N SER A 51 0.26 1.81 19.41
CA SER A 51 -0.39 0.55 19.79
C SER A 51 -1.42 0.17 18.74
N SER A 52 -1.54 -1.11 18.48
CA SER A 52 -2.57 -1.64 17.61
C SER A 52 -3.15 -2.93 18.18
N ILE A 53 -4.44 -3.12 17.94
CA ILE A 53 -5.13 -4.38 18.14
C ILE A 53 -5.74 -4.78 16.81
N SER A 54 -5.52 -6.03 16.40
CA SER A 54 -6.10 -6.56 15.17
C SER A 54 -6.74 -7.92 15.40
N ALA A 55 -7.86 -8.14 14.71
CA ALA A 55 -8.53 -9.42 14.60
C ALA A 55 -8.57 -9.81 13.12
N ASN A 56 -8.12 -11.03 12.83
CA ASN A 56 -8.17 -11.61 11.49
C ASN A 56 -9.01 -12.89 11.56
N ILE A 57 -10.03 -12.97 10.73
CA ILE A 57 -10.93 -14.13 10.59
C ILE A 57 -10.81 -14.62 9.16
N TYR A 58 -10.38 -15.85 9.00
CA TYR A 58 -10.28 -16.51 7.71
C TYR A 58 -11.20 -17.73 7.67
N PHE A 59 -11.93 -17.86 6.60
CA PHE A 59 -12.72 -19.03 6.25
C PHE A 59 -12.35 -19.50 4.84
N GLY A 60 -12.07 -20.79 4.67
CA GLY A 60 -11.83 -21.44 3.40
C GLY A 60 -12.71 -22.69 3.26
N HIS A 61 -13.28 -22.88 2.08
CA HIS A 61 -14.06 -24.06 1.72
C HIS A 61 -13.61 -24.61 0.38
N THR A 62 -13.33 -25.91 0.33
CA THR A 62 -13.07 -26.63 -0.93
C THR A 62 -14.27 -27.50 -1.27
N PHE A 63 -14.89 -27.25 -2.41
CA PHE A 63 -16.02 -27.99 -2.89
C PHE A 63 -15.62 -29.34 -3.48
N ARG A 64 -16.57 -30.26 -3.61
CA ARG A 64 -16.32 -31.64 -4.11
C ARG A 64 -15.69 -31.68 -5.51
N LYS A 65 -15.93 -30.67 -6.35
CA LYS A 65 -15.37 -30.56 -7.71
C LYS A 65 -13.96 -29.96 -7.74
N GLY A 66 -13.39 -29.61 -6.58
CA GLY A 66 -12.05 -29.03 -6.44
C GLY A 66 -11.98 -27.50 -6.59
N ASN A 67 -13.13 -26.85 -6.84
CA ASN A 67 -13.23 -25.40 -6.73
C ASN A 67 -13.20 -24.96 -5.26
N SER A 68 -12.78 -23.74 -5.00
CA SER A 68 -12.64 -23.23 -3.63
C SER A 68 -13.17 -21.81 -3.49
N LEU A 69 -13.64 -21.52 -2.27
CA LEU A 69 -14.01 -20.18 -1.83
C LEU A 69 -13.24 -19.87 -0.55
N SER A 70 -12.60 -18.72 -0.50
CA SER A 70 -12.04 -18.20 0.74
C SER A 70 -12.58 -16.81 1.03
N VAL A 71 -12.75 -16.51 2.30
CA VAL A 71 -13.15 -15.19 2.81
C VAL A 71 -12.20 -14.83 3.94
N ASN A 72 -11.64 -13.64 3.86
CA ASN A 72 -10.76 -13.10 4.87
C ASN A 72 -11.28 -11.74 5.35
N VAL A 73 -11.40 -11.56 6.66
CA VAL A 73 -11.83 -10.29 7.26
C VAL A 73 -10.81 -9.87 8.31
N VAL A 74 -10.21 -8.71 8.11
CA VAL A 74 -9.24 -8.13 9.03
C VAL A 74 -9.80 -6.83 9.58
N ASN A 75 -9.90 -6.76 10.89
CA ASN A 75 -10.28 -5.55 11.61
C ASN A 75 -9.07 -5.07 12.41
N THR A 76 -8.74 -3.79 12.32
CA THR A 76 -7.60 -3.19 13.03
C THR A 76 -7.99 -1.86 13.63
N TYR A 77 -7.70 -1.70 14.91
CA TYR A 77 -7.67 -0.41 15.58
C TYR A 77 -6.23 -0.03 15.88
N PHE A 78 -5.86 1.18 15.51
CA PHE A 78 -4.51 1.72 15.67
C PHE A 78 -4.59 3.07 16.39
N LYS A 79 -3.68 3.26 17.34
CA LYS A 79 -3.46 4.53 18.01
C LYS A 79 -1.97 4.85 18.00
N SER A 80 -1.62 6.08 17.65
CA SER A 80 -0.24 6.58 17.80
C SER A 80 -0.24 8.00 18.34
N ASN A 81 0.75 8.27 19.16
CA ASN A 81 1.12 9.60 19.61
C ASN A 81 2.52 9.89 19.10
N SER A 82 2.71 11.03 18.48
CA SER A 82 4.01 11.46 17.97
C SER A 82 4.32 12.85 18.47
N ASN A 83 5.45 13.00 19.13
CA ASN A 83 5.97 14.27 19.61
C ASN A 83 7.25 14.61 18.85
N ASN A 84 7.19 15.69 18.08
CA ASN A 84 8.28 16.16 17.24
C ASN A 84 8.81 17.49 17.79
N ASN A 85 10.01 17.45 18.39
CA ASN A 85 10.69 18.62 18.92
C ASN A 85 11.82 19.00 17.97
N LEU A 86 11.76 20.20 17.43
CA LEU A 86 12.80 20.82 16.63
C LEU A 86 13.43 21.94 17.44
N THR A 87 14.73 21.89 17.68
CA THR A 87 15.50 22.93 18.37
C THR A 87 16.51 23.49 17.41
N ASN A 88 16.49 24.80 17.21
CA ASN A 88 17.50 25.50 16.44
C ASN A 88 18.77 25.69 17.28
N ALA A 89 19.96 25.47 16.69
CA ALA A 89 21.24 25.63 17.37
C ALA A 89 21.51 27.07 17.81
N SER A 90 20.92 28.05 17.15
CA SER A 90 20.98 29.46 17.57
C SER A 90 20.18 29.76 18.84
N GLY A 91 19.41 28.77 19.35
CA GLY A 91 18.61 28.92 20.57
C GLY A 91 17.37 29.83 20.42
N MET A 92 17.13 30.36 19.23
CA MET A 92 16.06 31.33 18.96
C MET A 92 14.70 30.74 18.69
N GLY A 93 14.57 29.41 18.64
CA GLY A 93 13.26 28.78 18.42
C GLY A 93 13.24 27.29 18.78
N THR A 94 12.25 26.90 19.56
CA THR A 94 11.90 25.49 19.74
C THR A 94 10.51 25.30 19.17
N PHE A 95 10.40 24.47 18.15
CA PHE A 95 9.11 24.08 17.58
C PHE A 95 8.74 22.70 18.11
N THR A 96 7.57 22.62 18.76
CA THR A 96 7.02 21.35 19.22
C THR A 96 5.73 21.07 18.50
N ASN A 97 5.66 19.94 17.81
CA ASN A 97 4.43 19.45 17.20
C ASN A 97 4.05 18.10 17.79
N VAL A 98 2.87 18.02 18.38
CA VAL A 98 2.29 16.79 18.91
C VAL A 98 1.18 16.34 17.99
N VAL A 99 1.26 15.12 17.48
CA VAL A 99 0.27 14.54 16.59
C VAL A 99 -0.30 13.27 17.22
N ASP A 100 -1.58 13.29 17.50
CA ASP A 100 -2.34 12.13 17.94
C ASP A 100 -3.15 11.55 16.78
N ASN A 101 -2.91 10.28 16.48
CA ASN A 101 -3.63 9.55 15.44
C ASN A 101 -4.44 8.41 16.06
N LYS A 102 -5.68 8.29 15.65
CA LYS A 102 -6.52 7.11 15.88
C LYS A 102 -7.05 6.64 14.54
N SER A 103 -6.90 5.37 14.25
CA SER A 103 -7.34 4.80 12.99
C SER A 103 -8.08 3.49 13.21
N TYR A 104 -9.21 3.37 12.56
CA TYR A 104 -9.95 2.12 12.43
C TYR A 104 -9.88 1.65 10.98
N SER A 105 -9.61 0.36 10.77
CA SER A 105 -9.56 -0.25 9.43
C SER A 105 -10.30 -1.57 9.42
N LEU A 106 -11.18 -1.75 8.44
CA LEU A 106 -11.84 -3.00 8.10
C LEU A 106 -11.42 -3.38 6.68
N ILE A 107 -10.89 -4.58 6.51
CA ILE A 107 -10.58 -5.17 5.21
C ILE A 107 -11.39 -6.47 5.12
N ALA A 108 -12.08 -6.66 4.01
CA ALA A 108 -12.76 -7.91 3.68
C ALA A 108 -12.37 -8.31 2.26
N GLU A 109 -12.01 -9.57 2.08
CA GLU A 109 -11.64 -10.16 0.80
C GLU A 109 -12.36 -11.49 0.63
N ALA A 110 -12.94 -11.71 -0.54
CA ALA A 110 -13.50 -12.98 -0.96
C ALA A 110 -12.83 -13.41 -2.25
N LEU A 111 -12.38 -14.66 -2.33
CA LEU A 111 -11.73 -15.23 -3.50
C LEU A 111 -12.37 -16.56 -3.84
N TYR A 112 -12.87 -16.67 -5.06
CA TYR A 112 -13.36 -17.90 -5.65
C TYR A 112 -12.37 -18.38 -6.71
N THR A 113 -12.01 -19.68 -6.65
CA THR A 113 -11.12 -20.31 -7.62
C THR A 113 -11.81 -21.54 -8.21
N ASP A 114 -11.78 -21.66 -9.53
CA ASP A 114 -12.36 -22.78 -10.25
C ASP A 114 -11.51 -23.13 -11.47
N LYS A 115 -11.78 -24.28 -12.04
CA LYS A 115 -11.26 -24.67 -13.35
C LYS A 115 -12.21 -24.13 -14.44
N LEU A 116 -11.62 -23.44 -15.41
CA LEU A 116 -12.33 -22.96 -16.58
C LEU A 116 -11.59 -23.46 -17.82
N TRP A 117 -12.26 -24.25 -18.65
CA TRP A 117 -11.62 -24.98 -19.77
C TRP A 117 -10.42 -25.79 -19.29
N GLN A 118 -9.22 -25.50 -19.81
CA GLN A 118 -7.96 -26.17 -19.42
C GLN A 118 -7.14 -25.35 -18.41
N GLY A 119 -7.65 -24.21 -17.98
CA GLY A 119 -6.98 -23.30 -17.05
C GLY A 119 -7.69 -23.17 -15.71
N ASN A 120 -7.20 -22.22 -14.92
CA ASN A 120 -7.80 -21.84 -13.64
C ASN A 120 -8.27 -20.40 -13.73
N ILE A 121 -9.47 -20.16 -13.24
CA ILE A 121 -10.00 -18.81 -13.05
C ILE A 121 -10.06 -18.48 -11.56
N GLN A 122 -9.66 -17.27 -11.24
CA GLN A 122 -9.81 -16.67 -9.90
C GLN A 122 -10.68 -15.43 -10.05
N ILE A 123 -11.73 -15.32 -9.23
CA ILE A 123 -12.59 -14.14 -9.17
C ILE A 123 -12.54 -13.64 -7.74
N GLY A 124 -12.13 -12.39 -7.55
CA GLY A 124 -11.96 -11.79 -6.24
C GLY A 124 -12.75 -10.51 -6.06
N ALA A 125 -13.20 -10.31 -4.83
CA ALA A 125 -13.79 -9.08 -4.35
C ALA A 125 -13.06 -8.62 -3.11
N TYR A 126 -12.60 -7.37 -3.11
CA TYR A 126 -11.89 -6.75 -2.01
C TYR A 126 -12.62 -5.48 -1.59
N TYR A 127 -12.80 -5.31 -0.30
CA TYR A 127 -13.35 -4.12 0.33
C TYR A 127 -12.42 -3.64 1.44
N GLN A 128 -12.15 -2.34 1.46
CA GLN A 128 -11.43 -1.71 2.56
C GLN A 128 -12.17 -0.43 2.98
N TYR A 129 -12.38 -0.31 4.27
CA TYR A 129 -12.80 0.93 4.92
C TYR A 129 -11.73 1.34 5.92
N LYS A 130 -11.34 2.61 5.89
CA LYS A 130 -10.41 3.19 6.86
C LYS A 130 -10.94 4.54 7.32
N ASN A 131 -11.01 4.70 8.62
CA ASN A 131 -11.31 5.96 9.28
C ASN A 131 -10.04 6.41 10.01
N LEU A 132 -9.61 7.63 9.75
CA LEU A 132 -8.46 8.25 10.40
C LEU A 132 -8.90 9.53 11.09
N HIS A 133 -8.64 9.61 12.39
CA HIS A 133 -8.73 10.83 13.18
C HIS A 133 -7.32 11.27 13.52
N GLN A 134 -6.99 12.50 13.19
CA GLN A 134 -5.72 13.12 13.50
C GLN A 134 -5.96 14.43 14.23
N ILE A 135 -5.30 14.62 15.34
CA ILE A 135 -5.25 15.88 16.09
C ILE A 135 -3.82 16.38 16.00
N ASP A 136 -3.63 17.58 15.45
CA ASP A 136 -2.32 18.21 15.25
C ASP A 136 -2.23 19.44 16.17
N GLY A 137 -1.25 19.40 17.09
CA GLY A 137 -0.82 20.48 17.99
C GLY A 137 -1.94 21.26 18.67
N ALA A 138 -2.32 22.36 18.10
CA ALA A 138 -3.24 23.35 18.68
C ALA A 138 -4.72 23.15 18.29
N SER A 139 -5.23 21.92 18.21
CA SER A 139 -6.68 21.63 18.03
C SER A 139 -7.16 21.46 16.58
N ASN A 140 -6.32 21.27 15.61
CA ASN A 140 -6.75 20.95 14.26
C ASN A 140 -7.17 19.48 14.17
N LEU A 141 -8.45 19.21 14.35
CA LEU A 141 -9.02 17.87 14.16
C LEU A 141 -9.27 17.62 12.67
N SER A 142 -8.56 16.65 12.12
CA SER A 142 -8.81 16.14 10.78
C SER A 142 -9.40 14.73 10.87
N THR A 143 -10.55 14.52 10.28
CA THR A 143 -11.16 13.21 10.13
C THR A 143 -11.26 12.87 8.66
N VAL A 144 -10.69 11.75 8.29
CA VAL A 144 -10.71 11.27 6.91
C VAL A 144 -11.20 9.84 6.84
N ASN A 145 -12.18 9.60 6.00
CA ASN A 145 -12.68 8.27 5.65
C ASN A 145 -12.22 7.91 4.25
N THR A 146 -11.66 6.74 4.13
CA THR A 146 -11.31 6.15 2.84
C THR A 146 -12.05 4.83 2.65
N GLN A 147 -12.58 4.61 1.47
CA GLN A 147 -13.25 3.39 1.07
C GLN A 147 -12.67 2.95 -0.26
N LYS A 148 -12.32 1.67 -0.35
CA LYS A 148 -11.82 1.04 -1.55
C LYS A 148 -12.60 -0.23 -1.83
N GLU A 149 -13.09 -0.36 -3.03
CA GLU A 149 -13.77 -1.52 -3.56
C GLU A 149 -13.00 -2.00 -4.78
N TYR A 150 -12.69 -3.27 -4.88
CA TYR A 150 -11.97 -3.82 -6.00
C TYR A 150 -12.53 -5.18 -6.38
N LEU A 151 -12.98 -5.29 -7.61
CA LEU A 151 -13.43 -6.54 -8.22
C LEU A 151 -12.45 -6.93 -9.31
N TYR A 152 -12.04 -8.18 -9.34
CA TYR A 152 -11.07 -8.66 -10.32
C TYR A 152 -11.34 -10.11 -10.74
N ALA A 153 -10.82 -10.43 -11.91
CA ALA A 153 -10.77 -11.79 -12.42
C ALA A 153 -9.40 -12.04 -13.06
N ASP A 154 -8.80 -13.17 -12.74
CA ASP A 154 -7.54 -13.65 -13.28
C ASP A 154 -7.73 -15.03 -13.89
N TYR A 155 -7.23 -15.22 -15.11
CA TYR A 155 -7.24 -16.51 -15.80
C TYR A 155 -5.81 -16.95 -16.07
N THR A 156 -5.47 -18.14 -15.57
CA THR A 156 -4.15 -18.75 -15.74
C THR A 156 -4.29 -20.06 -16.52
N ASN A 157 -3.48 -20.23 -17.56
CA ASN A 157 -3.42 -21.46 -18.31
C ASN A 157 -2.00 -21.70 -18.85
N GLN A 158 -1.77 -22.92 -19.34
CA GLN A 158 -0.52 -23.33 -19.98
C GLN A 158 -0.84 -24.00 -21.32
N TRP A 159 -0.17 -23.55 -22.37
CA TRP A 159 -0.21 -24.13 -23.68
C TRP A 159 1.21 -24.52 -24.14
N GLY A 160 1.49 -25.82 -24.07
CA GLY A 160 2.85 -26.32 -24.31
C GLY A 160 3.88 -25.69 -23.38
N ALA A 161 4.88 -25.02 -23.96
CA ALA A 161 5.93 -24.33 -23.22
C ALA A 161 5.52 -22.91 -22.72
N LEU A 162 4.35 -22.41 -23.14
CA LEU A 162 3.83 -21.08 -22.78
C LEU A 162 2.85 -21.17 -21.63
N SER A 163 3.19 -20.58 -20.49
CA SER A 163 2.25 -20.30 -19.39
C SER A 163 1.83 -18.84 -19.45
N TYR A 164 0.54 -18.55 -19.26
CA TYR A 164 0.05 -17.19 -19.27
C TYR A 164 -0.97 -16.93 -18.16
N ASN A 165 -0.97 -15.70 -17.70
CA ASN A 165 -1.97 -15.15 -16.78
C ASN A 165 -2.51 -13.86 -17.38
N LEU A 166 -3.85 -13.77 -17.45
CA LEU A 166 -4.60 -12.62 -17.93
C LEU A 166 -5.48 -12.11 -16.80
N GLY A 167 -5.25 -10.88 -16.38
CA GLY A 167 -6.00 -10.26 -15.29
C GLY A 167 -6.75 -9.02 -15.76
N ILE A 168 -7.92 -8.82 -15.19
CA ILE A 168 -8.69 -7.58 -15.32
C ILE A 168 -9.36 -7.28 -13.99
N GLY A 169 -9.38 -5.99 -13.62
CA GLY A 169 -10.08 -5.56 -12.41
C GLY A 169 -10.59 -4.14 -12.51
N VAL A 170 -11.56 -3.82 -11.67
CA VAL A 170 -12.11 -2.47 -11.51
C VAL A 170 -12.03 -2.09 -10.05
N GLU A 171 -11.37 -0.98 -9.79
CA GLU A 171 -11.15 -0.42 -8.46
C GLU A 171 -11.88 0.90 -8.31
N ASN A 172 -12.67 1.04 -7.25
CA ASN A 172 -13.33 2.28 -6.86
C ASN A 172 -12.73 2.77 -5.53
N ASN A 173 -12.24 4.01 -5.51
CA ASN A 173 -11.66 4.64 -4.35
C ASN A 173 -12.45 5.90 -4.00
N ARG A 174 -12.95 5.99 -2.78
CA ARG A 174 -13.69 7.14 -2.25
C ARG A 174 -12.97 7.74 -1.07
N TYR A 175 -12.85 9.05 -1.08
CA TYR A 175 -12.23 9.84 -0.02
C TYR A 175 -13.22 10.86 0.48
N ARG A 176 -13.39 10.95 1.79
CA ARG A 176 -14.31 11.88 2.44
C ARG A 176 -13.68 12.44 3.71
N THR A 177 -13.77 13.76 3.90
CA THR A 177 -13.56 14.38 5.21
C THR A 177 -14.86 14.40 6.01
N ALA A 178 -14.82 14.86 7.26
CA ALA A 178 -16.02 15.01 8.08
C ALA A 178 -17.09 15.91 7.43
N THR A 179 -16.67 16.91 6.65
CA THR A 179 -17.55 17.94 6.08
C THR A 179 -17.78 17.83 4.59
N LYS A 180 -16.92 17.11 3.84
CA LYS A 180 -16.95 17.13 2.37
C LYS A 180 -16.48 15.79 1.76
N ALA A 181 -17.11 15.36 0.67
CA ALA A 181 -16.55 14.36 -0.21
C ALA A 181 -15.38 15.00 -1.01
N ILE A 182 -14.17 14.49 -0.86
CA ILE A 182 -12.98 15.06 -1.51
C ILE A 182 -12.83 14.51 -2.93
N ALA A 183 -12.91 13.17 -3.08
CA ALA A 183 -12.64 12.53 -4.35
C ALA A 183 -13.33 11.16 -4.46
N ASN A 184 -13.65 10.79 -5.69
CA ASN A 184 -14.11 9.47 -6.09
C ASN A 184 -13.44 9.09 -7.41
N TYR A 185 -12.75 7.93 -7.45
CA TYR A 185 -12.00 7.48 -8.60
C TYR A 185 -12.37 6.04 -8.95
N ILE A 186 -12.69 5.81 -10.22
CA ILE A 186 -12.86 4.47 -10.77
C ILE A 186 -11.69 4.19 -11.70
N LEU A 187 -11.03 3.05 -11.51
CA LEU A 187 -9.80 2.69 -12.18
C LEU A 187 -9.89 1.28 -12.74
N MET A 188 -9.50 1.09 -13.99
CA MET A 188 -9.33 -0.23 -14.59
C MET A 188 -7.89 -0.71 -14.43
N ARG A 189 -7.70 -1.98 -14.11
CA ARG A 189 -6.39 -2.60 -13.84
C ARG A 189 -6.18 -3.88 -14.64
N PRO A 190 -5.97 -3.79 -15.95
CA PRO A 190 -5.60 -4.96 -16.76
C PRO A 190 -4.15 -5.38 -16.48
N SER A 191 -3.88 -6.67 -16.57
CA SER A 191 -2.55 -7.26 -16.46
C SER A 191 -2.38 -8.46 -17.34
N VAL A 192 -1.16 -8.66 -17.85
CA VAL A 192 -0.78 -9.82 -18.65
C VAL A 192 0.58 -10.30 -18.15
N SER A 193 0.72 -11.59 -17.94
CA SER A 193 2.01 -12.24 -17.68
C SER A 193 2.15 -13.46 -18.57
N LEU A 194 3.18 -13.48 -19.40
CA LEU A 194 3.54 -14.58 -20.28
C LEU A 194 4.87 -15.15 -19.81
N ASN A 195 4.97 -16.47 -19.68
CA ASN A 195 6.22 -17.16 -19.36
C ASN A 195 6.43 -18.28 -20.34
N TYR A 196 7.48 -18.18 -21.16
CA TYR A 196 7.85 -19.16 -22.17
C TYR A 196 9.06 -19.95 -21.73
N GLN A 197 8.92 -21.27 -21.57
CA GLN A 197 9.98 -22.19 -21.20
C GLN A 197 10.81 -22.51 -22.44
N LEU A 198 12.02 -21.93 -22.55
CA LEU A 198 12.93 -22.16 -23.66
C LEU A 198 13.60 -23.53 -23.56
N HIS A 199 14.08 -23.88 -22.36
CA HIS A 199 14.71 -25.14 -22.02
C HIS A 199 14.42 -25.50 -20.56
N LYS A 200 14.83 -26.70 -20.12
CA LYS A 200 14.66 -27.17 -18.73
C LYS A 200 15.16 -26.14 -17.67
N HIS A 201 16.16 -25.36 -18.04
CA HIS A 201 16.86 -24.44 -17.14
C HIS A 201 16.70 -22.95 -17.53
N SER A 202 15.96 -22.65 -18.57
CA SER A 202 15.81 -21.26 -19.04
C SER A 202 14.39 -20.94 -19.44
N SER A 203 13.94 -19.74 -19.08
CA SER A 203 12.64 -19.19 -19.46
C SER A 203 12.73 -17.70 -19.77
N LEU A 204 11.78 -17.25 -20.59
CA LEU A 204 11.56 -15.85 -20.92
C LEU A 204 10.21 -15.43 -20.35
N ARG A 205 10.20 -14.33 -19.59
CA ARG A 205 9.00 -13.81 -18.97
C ARG A 205 8.72 -12.38 -19.42
N LEU A 206 7.53 -12.15 -19.92
CA LEU A 206 6.99 -10.82 -20.23
C LEU A 206 5.84 -10.52 -19.27
N THR A 207 5.89 -9.39 -18.59
CA THR A 207 4.77 -8.88 -17.81
C THR A 207 4.40 -7.49 -18.29
N SER A 208 3.11 -7.23 -18.43
CA SER A 208 2.58 -5.90 -18.76
C SER A 208 1.36 -5.61 -17.92
N SER A 209 1.30 -4.40 -17.36
CA SER A 209 0.17 -3.98 -16.53
C SER A 209 -0.05 -2.49 -16.63
N ILE A 210 -1.31 -2.09 -16.46
CA ILE A 210 -1.68 -0.71 -16.18
C ILE A 210 -1.93 -0.63 -14.68
N ALA A 211 -1.14 0.18 -14.00
CA ALA A 211 -1.35 0.48 -12.61
C ALA A 211 -1.75 1.95 -12.44
N SER A 212 -2.32 2.27 -11.30
CA SER A 212 -2.75 3.62 -10.99
C SER A 212 -2.24 4.00 -9.62
N ALA A 213 -1.68 5.20 -9.53
CA ALA A 213 -1.35 5.81 -8.26
C ALA A 213 -2.46 6.78 -7.89
N VAL A 214 -3.12 6.50 -6.78
CA VAL A 214 -4.15 7.38 -6.21
C VAL A 214 -3.45 8.28 -5.18
N PRO A 215 -3.70 9.61 -5.22
CA PRO A 215 -3.15 10.51 -4.22
C PRO A 215 -3.53 10.04 -2.81
N ASN A 216 -2.59 10.11 -1.89
CA ASN A 216 -2.89 9.78 -0.51
C ASN A 216 -3.68 10.91 0.18
N VAL A 217 -4.23 10.60 1.34
CA VAL A 217 -5.10 11.54 2.07
C VAL A 217 -4.39 12.87 2.38
N GLY A 218 -3.12 12.82 2.82
CA GLY A 218 -2.35 14.03 3.11
C GLY A 218 -2.10 14.91 1.87
N GLN A 219 -2.05 14.30 0.68
CA GLN A 219 -1.94 15.04 -0.58
C GLN A 219 -3.26 15.68 -1.03
N LEU A 220 -4.40 15.16 -0.58
CA LEU A 220 -5.74 15.62 -0.97
C LEU A 220 -6.36 16.59 0.03
N THR A 221 -5.81 16.74 1.23
CA THR A 221 -6.31 17.66 2.25
C THR A 221 -5.62 19.00 2.13
N ASP A 222 -6.36 20.09 2.26
CA ASP A 222 -5.80 21.46 2.25
C ASP A 222 -5.11 21.81 3.58
N SER A 223 -4.93 20.84 4.47
CA SER A 223 -4.23 21.03 5.74
C SER A 223 -2.74 21.29 5.51
N ARG A 224 -2.21 22.24 6.26
CA ARG A 224 -0.78 22.55 6.28
C ARG A 224 -0.11 21.77 7.38
N THR A 225 0.93 21.02 7.04
CA THR A 225 1.80 20.35 8.00
C THR A 225 3.11 21.12 8.02
N VAL A 226 3.44 21.76 9.13
CA VAL A 226 4.69 22.49 9.31
C VAL A 226 5.82 21.46 9.42
N VAL A 227 6.80 21.56 8.54
CA VAL A 227 7.98 20.69 8.52
C VAL A 227 9.08 21.30 9.37
N ASP A 228 9.29 22.60 9.20
CA ASP A 228 10.20 23.44 9.99
C ASP A 228 9.73 24.91 9.95
N GLU A 229 10.53 25.84 10.46
CA GLU A 229 10.20 27.26 10.51
C GLU A 229 10.00 27.91 9.11
N ARG A 230 10.57 27.32 8.06
CA ARG A 230 10.57 27.85 6.68
C ARG A 230 9.69 27.06 5.73
N PHE A 231 9.41 25.80 6.06
CA PHE A 231 8.70 24.90 5.15
C PHE A 231 7.45 24.31 5.76
N TYR A 232 6.40 24.33 4.98
CA TYR A 232 5.19 23.58 5.25
C TYR A 232 4.81 22.72 4.04
N LEU A 233 4.19 21.61 4.30
CA LEU A 233 3.56 20.78 3.28
C LEU A 233 2.07 21.09 3.27
N GLN A 234 1.53 21.36 2.10
CA GLN A 234 0.10 21.56 1.90
C GLN A 234 -0.37 20.61 0.80
N GLY A 235 -1.46 19.91 1.05
CA GLY A 235 -2.09 19.08 0.05
C GLY A 235 -2.87 19.92 -0.95
N ASN A 236 -3.31 19.24 -2.01
CA ASN A 236 -4.12 19.82 -3.08
C ASN A 236 -5.29 18.89 -3.37
N SER A 237 -6.51 19.32 -2.99
CA SER A 237 -7.74 18.54 -3.19
C SER A 237 -8.13 18.35 -4.65
N SER A 238 -7.50 19.06 -5.59
CA SER A 238 -7.74 18.93 -7.03
C SER A 238 -6.86 17.85 -7.71
N LEU A 239 -5.93 17.21 -6.98
CA LEU A 239 -5.09 16.15 -7.53
C LEU A 239 -5.96 15.00 -8.03
N LYS A 240 -5.57 14.48 -9.19
CA LYS A 240 -6.23 13.33 -9.83
C LYS A 240 -5.30 12.11 -9.75
N PRO A 241 -5.86 10.88 -9.73
CA PRO A 241 -5.06 9.70 -9.92
C PRO A 241 -4.39 9.75 -11.30
N TYR A 242 -3.20 9.21 -11.39
CA TYR A 242 -2.53 9.03 -12.67
C TYR A 242 -2.29 7.56 -12.95
N HIS A 243 -2.34 7.21 -14.21
CA HIS A 243 -2.05 5.85 -14.68
C HIS A 243 -0.58 5.77 -15.11
N PHE A 244 -0.02 4.60 -14.93
CA PHE A 244 1.27 4.29 -15.52
C PHE A 244 1.24 2.88 -16.11
N TYR A 245 1.90 2.77 -17.24
CA TYR A 245 2.07 1.53 -17.98
C TYR A 245 3.42 0.95 -17.60
N ARG A 246 3.45 -0.29 -17.16
CA ARG A 246 4.69 -0.99 -16.85
C ARG A 246 4.78 -2.25 -17.67
N THR A 247 5.89 -2.40 -18.40
CA THR A 247 6.21 -3.62 -19.12
C THR A 247 7.62 -4.05 -18.71
N GLU A 248 7.78 -5.32 -18.40
CA GLU A 248 9.06 -5.91 -18.02
C GLU A 248 9.27 -7.20 -18.82
N LEU A 249 10.42 -7.31 -19.47
CA LEU A 249 10.91 -8.52 -20.09
C LEU A 249 12.09 -9.03 -19.27
N SER A 250 12.03 -10.27 -18.82
CA SER A 250 13.13 -10.91 -18.09
C SER A 250 13.47 -12.29 -18.66
N PHE A 251 14.75 -12.58 -18.76
CA PHE A 251 15.25 -13.91 -19.03
C PHE A 251 15.72 -14.53 -17.72
N GLN A 252 15.43 -15.81 -17.50
CA GLN A 252 15.86 -16.54 -16.32
C GLN A 252 16.62 -17.78 -16.75
N TYR A 253 17.76 -17.99 -16.14
CA TYR A 253 18.57 -19.20 -16.31
C TYR A 253 19.02 -19.72 -14.96
N ALA A 254 18.85 -21.03 -14.74
CA ALA A 254 19.40 -21.75 -13.60
C ALA A 254 20.28 -22.88 -14.11
N SER A 255 21.51 -23.02 -13.60
CA SER A 255 22.37 -24.16 -13.96
C SER A 255 21.78 -25.49 -13.46
N ALA A 256 22.14 -26.60 -14.11
CA ALA A 256 21.61 -27.92 -13.78
C ALA A 256 21.87 -28.36 -12.33
N ASN A 257 22.92 -27.84 -11.71
CA ASN A 257 23.29 -28.09 -10.31
C ASN A 257 22.83 -26.97 -9.36
N ASN A 258 22.04 -26.00 -9.84
CA ASN A 258 21.51 -24.83 -9.10
C ASN A 258 22.60 -23.93 -8.46
N ILE A 259 23.83 -23.98 -8.92
CA ILE A 259 24.93 -23.14 -8.42
C ILE A 259 24.84 -21.73 -9.02
N TRP A 260 24.40 -21.61 -10.27
CA TRP A 260 24.27 -20.33 -10.97
C TRP A 260 22.84 -20.03 -11.28
N PHE A 261 22.42 -18.82 -10.89
CA PHE A 261 21.13 -18.24 -11.25
C PHE A 261 21.36 -16.85 -11.84
N VAL A 262 20.90 -16.64 -13.07
CA VAL A 262 21.03 -15.35 -13.78
C VAL A 262 19.65 -14.88 -14.23
N LYS A 263 19.32 -13.63 -13.91
CA LYS A 263 18.02 -13.02 -14.27
C LYS A 263 18.21 -11.58 -14.78
N PRO A 264 18.73 -11.39 -16.00
CA PRO A 264 18.68 -10.06 -16.63
C PRO A 264 17.23 -9.66 -16.90
N SER A 265 16.92 -8.37 -16.72
CA SER A 265 15.62 -7.82 -17.05
C SER A 265 15.73 -6.41 -17.63
N VAL A 266 14.81 -6.09 -18.53
CA VAL A 266 14.60 -4.74 -19.05
C VAL A 266 13.17 -4.33 -18.69
N SER A 267 13.02 -3.17 -18.07
CA SER A 267 11.72 -2.64 -17.72
C SER A 267 11.51 -1.27 -18.35
N HIS A 268 10.31 -1.04 -18.84
CA HIS A 268 9.83 0.23 -19.33
C HIS A 268 8.62 0.67 -18.52
N ALA A 269 8.64 1.92 -18.04
CA ALA A 269 7.51 2.53 -17.36
C ALA A 269 7.18 3.87 -18.04
N TYR A 270 5.93 4.00 -18.48
CA TYR A 270 5.43 5.22 -19.10
C TYR A 270 4.38 5.89 -18.22
N TYR A 271 4.58 7.17 -17.95
CA TYR A 271 3.73 8.00 -17.10
C TYR A 271 3.17 9.15 -17.94
N PRO A 272 1.94 9.05 -18.49
CA PRO A 272 1.33 10.13 -19.27
C PRO A 272 1.15 11.42 -18.46
N SER A 273 0.92 11.27 -17.15
CA SER A 273 0.84 12.37 -16.19
C SER A 273 1.37 11.89 -14.83
N LYS A 274 1.92 12.77 -14.04
CA LYS A 274 2.41 12.46 -12.69
C LYS A 274 2.18 13.66 -11.78
N ASN A 275 1.69 13.40 -10.57
CA ASN A 275 1.62 14.42 -9.52
C ASN A 275 3.03 14.73 -9.03
N MET A 276 3.37 16.01 -8.93
CA MET A 276 4.67 16.47 -8.46
C MET A 276 4.49 17.39 -7.25
N THR A 277 5.46 17.39 -6.35
CA THR A 277 5.56 18.37 -5.28
C THR A 277 6.22 19.62 -5.87
N VAL A 278 5.58 20.76 -5.72
CA VAL A 278 6.13 22.06 -6.07
C VAL A 278 6.60 22.74 -4.80
N VAL A 279 7.84 23.19 -4.81
CA VAL A 279 8.42 24.01 -3.75
C VAL A 279 8.34 25.46 -4.25
N SER A 280 7.57 26.29 -3.54
CA SER A 280 7.56 27.74 -3.76
C SER A 280 8.33 28.40 -2.64
N ALA A 281 9.23 29.28 -3.01
CA ALA A 281 9.99 30.12 -2.09
C ALA A 281 9.13 31.30 -1.61
#